data_e7b92af3f66b4ca9c66c3511be1560fd
#
_entry.id   e7b92af3f66b4ca9c66c3511be1560fd
#
_cell.length_a   1.000
_cell.length_b   1.000
_cell.length_c   1.000
_cell.angle_alpha   90.00
_cell.angle_beta   90.00
_cell.angle_gamma   90.00
#
_symmetry.space_group_name_H-M   'P 1'
#
loop_
_entity.id
_entity.type
_entity.pdbx_description
1 polymer ?
#
loop_
_entity_poly.entity_id
_entity_poly.type
_entity_poly.pdbx_seq_one_letter_code
_entity_poly.pdbx_strand_id
1 'polypeptide(L)'
;DVLIYRFSSNLFFANVQVLQQDIEDALEQKKDTKAVILDASGIGSMDITAAERLGNLYASLKAQGVRFYITEHIAGLNEQMRKLGLGYLIREGCVRRTTHIALKDMGINRPYPLEDGVDNEERRQEVYDVLHRNTQSLPNGLRNADIVWMNI
;
A
#
# COMPACT_ATOMS: atom_id res chain seq x y z
N ASP A 1 -6.48 7.68 10.03
CA ASP A 1 -5.30 7.77 9.16
C ASP A 1 -5.30 6.66 8.11
N VAL A 2 -4.59 6.88 7.00
CA VAL A 2 -4.37 5.89 5.95
C VAL A 2 -2.87 5.58 5.88
N LEU A 3 -2.53 4.30 5.95
CA LEU A 3 -1.17 3.82 5.72
C LEU A 3 -0.98 3.54 4.23
N ILE A 4 0.00 4.17 3.60
CA ILE A 4 0.46 3.81 2.27
C ILE A 4 1.81 3.11 2.43
N TYR A 5 1.86 1.85 2.01
CA TYR A 5 3.03 1.00 2.12
C TYR A 5 3.46 0.54 0.72
N ARG A 6 4.68 0.86 0.33
CA ARG A 6 5.26 0.42 -0.93
C ARG A 6 6.30 -0.66 -0.67
N PHE A 7 6.21 -1.75 -1.42
CA PHE A 7 7.17 -2.83 -1.40
C PHE A 7 7.84 -2.96 -2.78
N SER A 8 9.16 -2.82 -2.83
CA SER A 8 9.92 -2.72 -4.09
C SER A 8 10.72 -4.00 -4.37
N SER A 9 10.03 -5.13 -4.37
CA SER A 9 10.58 -6.45 -4.70
C SER A 9 9.47 -7.38 -5.13
N ASN A 10 9.80 -8.44 -5.86
CA ASN A 10 8.88 -9.55 -6.04
C ASN A 10 8.52 -10.15 -4.68
N LEU A 11 7.27 -10.54 -4.51
CA LEU A 11 6.80 -11.18 -3.28
C LEU A 11 6.96 -12.69 -3.36
N PHE A 12 7.66 -13.25 -2.40
CA PHE A 12 7.89 -14.70 -2.32
C PHE A 12 8.03 -15.16 -0.86
N PHE A 13 8.11 -16.45 -0.66
CA PHE A 13 8.09 -17.06 0.67
C PHE A 13 9.09 -16.46 1.67
N ALA A 14 10.26 -15.99 1.19
CA ALA A 14 11.31 -15.48 2.06
C ALA A 14 11.10 -14.01 2.50
N ASN A 15 10.32 -13.21 1.77
CA ASN A 15 10.16 -11.78 2.05
C ASN A 15 8.73 -11.34 2.38
N VAL A 16 7.73 -12.13 2.10
CA VAL A 16 6.34 -11.77 2.39
C VAL A 16 6.06 -11.57 3.87
N GLN A 17 6.79 -12.26 4.73
CA GLN A 17 6.69 -12.07 6.18
C GLN A 17 7.17 -10.68 6.60
N VAL A 18 8.17 -10.12 5.93
CA VAL A 18 8.65 -8.76 6.18
C VAL A 18 7.54 -7.76 5.87
N LEU A 19 6.89 -7.88 4.71
CA LEU A 19 5.76 -7.04 4.34
C LEU A 19 4.64 -7.10 5.39
N GLN A 20 4.27 -8.30 5.82
CA GLN A 20 3.24 -8.49 6.84
C GLN A 20 3.63 -7.82 8.15
N GLN A 21 4.84 -8.08 8.65
CA GLN A 21 5.33 -7.53 9.91
C GLN A 21 5.40 -6.00 9.89
N ASP A 22 5.88 -5.41 8.79
CA ASP A 22 5.95 -3.96 8.64
C ASP A 22 4.58 -3.29 8.75
N ILE A 23 3.58 -3.88 8.11
CA ILE A 23 2.21 -3.37 8.17
C ILE A 23 1.64 -3.53 9.58
N GLU A 24 1.84 -4.68 10.22
CA GLU A 24 1.39 -4.93 11.59
C GLU A 24 2.04 -3.96 12.58
N ASP A 25 3.35 -3.76 12.51
CA ASP A 25 4.09 -2.83 13.36
C ASP A 25 3.63 -1.37 13.16
N ALA A 26 3.37 -1.00 11.92
CA ALA A 26 2.86 0.34 11.60
C ALA A 26 1.46 0.56 12.20
N LEU A 27 0.58 -0.44 12.13
CA LEU A 27 -0.75 -0.38 12.72
C LEU A 27 -0.73 -0.34 14.26
N GLU A 28 0.24 -1.00 14.89
CA GLU A 28 0.44 -0.90 16.34
C GLU A 28 0.82 0.51 16.77
N GLN A 29 1.59 1.22 15.95
CA GLN A 29 1.99 2.61 16.22
C GLN A 29 0.83 3.60 16.03
N LYS A 30 -0.09 3.32 15.11
CA LYS A 30 -1.24 4.18 14.78
C LYS A 30 -2.54 3.38 14.75
N LYS A 31 -3.11 3.18 15.92
CA LYS A 31 -4.33 2.37 16.11
C LYS A 31 -5.61 2.96 15.52
N ASP A 32 -5.59 4.22 15.14
CA ASP A 32 -6.69 4.91 14.45
C ASP A 32 -6.65 4.75 12.92
N THR A 33 -5.78 3.90 12.42
CA THR A 33 -5.65 3.61 10.98
C THR A 33 -6.93 2.98 10.44
N LYS A 34 -7.49 3.60 9.40
CA LYS A 34 -8.74 3.16 8.77
C LYS A 34 -8.54 2.35 7.51
N ALA A 35 -7.40 2.49 6.89
CA ALA A 35 -7.07 1.78 5.66
C ALA A 35 -5.57 1.59 5.49
N VAL A 36 -5.21 0.51 4.81
CA VAL A 36 -3.87 0.20 4.32
C VAL A 36 -3.93 0.13 2.80
N ILE A 37 -3.07 0.87 2.14
CA ILE A 37 -2.86 0.83 0.70
C ILE A 37 -1.48 0.24 0.43
N LEU A 38 -1.46 -0.94 -0.19
CA LEU A 38 -0.24 -1.54 -0.71
C LEU A 38 0.03 -0.99 -2.11
N ASP A 39 1.01 -0.14 -2.25
CA ASP A 39 1.54 0.27 -3.55
C ASP A 39 2.38 -0.89 -4.13
N ALA A 40 1.85 -1.51 -5.16
CA ALA A 40 2.43 -2.69 -5.80
C ALA A 40 3.27 -2.37 -7.03
N SER A 41 3.64 -1.10 -7.24
CA SER A 41 4.43 -0.69 -8.42
C SER A 41 5.80 -1.38 -8.50
N GLY A 42 6.36 -1.77 -7.37
CA GLY A 42 7.62 -2.52 -7.27
C GLY A 42 7.47 -4.04 -7.27
N ILE A 43 6.23 -4.57 -7.30
CA ILE A 43 5.96 -6.01 -7.24
C ILE A 43 5.75 -6.55 -8.65
N GLY A 44 6.77 -7.20 -9.22
CA GLY A 44 6.70 -7.79 -10.55
C GLY A 44 6.00 -9.14 -10.60
N SER A 45 6.09 -9.91 -9.53
CA SER A 45 5.49 -11.24 -9.41
C SER A 45 5.32 -11.65 -7.95
N MET A 46 4.53 -12.70 -7.72
CA MET A 46 4.41 -13.34 -6.41
C MET A 46 4.33 -14.86 -6.55
N ASP A 47 4.79 -15.57 -5.52
CA ASP A 47 4.60 -17.01 -5.43
C ASP A 47 3.33 -17.36 -4.62
N ILE A 48 3.01 -18.66 -4.57
CA ILE A 48 1.80 -19.14 -3.89
C ILE A 48 1.83 -18.86 -2.38
N THR A 49 2.98 -18.94 -1.75
CA THR A 49 3.13 -18.67 -0.31
C THR A 49 2.88 -17.18 -0.02
N ALA A 50 3.42 -16.30 -0.87
CA ALA A 50 3.16 -14.86 -0.77
C ALA A 50 1.68 -14.53 -0.98
N ALA A 51 1.03 -15.15 -1.95
CA ALA A 51 -0.40 -14.98 -2.20
C ALA A 51 -1.24 -15.43 -1.00
N GLU A 52 -0.95 -16.57 -0.41
CA GLU A 52 -1.64 -17.07 0.77
C GLU A 52 -1.46 -16.13 1.97
N ARG A 53 -0.24 -15.66 2.22
CA ARG A 53 0.05 -14.71 3.30
C ARG A 53 -0.64 -13.36 3.09
N LEU A 54 -0.70 -12.87 1.86
CA LEU A 54 -1.40 -11.64 1.51
C LEU A 54 -2.91 -11.77 1.75
N GLY A 55 -3.49 -12.92 1.41
CA GLY A 55 -4.89 -13.23 1.71
C GLY A 55 -5.18 -13.26 3.21
N ASN A 56 -4.28 -13.85 4.01
CA ASN A 56 -4.40 -13.89 5.46
C ASN A 56 -4.28 -12.48 6.08
N LEU A 57 -3.37 -11.65 5.57
CA LEU A 57 -3.24 -10.25 5.98
C LEU A 57 -4.55 -9.49 5.70
N TYR A 58 -5.11 -9.64 4.50
CA TYR A 58 -6.39 -9.04 4.18
C TYR A 58 -7.51 -9.45 5.14
N ALA A 59 -7.62 -10.75 5.44
CA ALA A 59 -8.63 -11.25 6.36
C ALA A 59 -8.45 -10.66 7.77
N SER A 60 -7.22 -10.56 8.25
CA SER A 60 -6.88 -9.95 9.55
C SER A 60 -7.25 -8.46 9.58
N LEU A 61 -6.91 -7.70 8.56
CA LEU A 61 -7.26 -6.27 8.46
C LEU A 61 -8.77 -6.07 8.41
N LYS A 62 -9.47 -6.87 7.62
CA LYS A 62 -10.94 -6.84 7.51
C LYS A 62 -11.61 -7.11 8.86
N ALA A 63 -11.11 -8.09 9.63
CA ALA A 63 -11.61 -8.40 10.96
C ALA A 63 -11.41 -7.24 11.96
N GLN A 64 -10.39 -6.41 11.77
CA GLN A 64 -10.11 -5.22 12.56
C GLN A 64 -10.86 -3.97 12.06
N GLY A 65 -11.66 -4.09 11.00
CA GLY A 65 -12.35 -2.95 10.38
C GLY A 65 -11.44 -2.04 9.55
N VAL A 66 -10.24 -2.49 9.23
CA VAL A 66 -9.27 -1.76 8.41
C VAL A 66 -9.46 -2.15 6.95
N ARG A 67 -9.69 -1.18 6.09
CA ARG A 67 -9.79 -1.41 4.64
C ARG A 67 -8.41 -1.73 4.07
N PHE A 68 -8.38 -2.58 3.05
CA PHE A 68 -7.16 -2.95 2.37
C PHE A 68 -7.28 -2.73 0.87
N TYR A 69 -6.28 -2.07 0.28
CA TYR A 69 -6.19 -1.85 -1.15
C TYR A 69 -4.82 -2.26 -1.69
N ILE A 70 -4.80 -2.78 -2.90
CA ILE A 70 -3.60 -3.00 -3.71
C ILE A 70 -3.70 -2.07 -4.91
N THR A 71 -2.72 -1.21 -5.08
CA THR A 71 -2.72 -0.16 -6.11
C THR A 71 -1.43 -0.15 -6.93
N GLU A 72 -1.40 0.64 -7.99
CA GLU A 72 -0.23 0.84 -8.86
C GLU A 72 0.35 -0.47 -9.43
N HIS A 73 -0.46 -1.52 -9.49
CA HIS A 73 -0.02 -2.84 -9.95
C HIS A 73 0.40 -2.83 -11.42
N ILE A 74 1.45 -3.56 -11.74
CA ILE A 74 1.93 -3.72 -13.11
C ILE A 74 0.99 -4.64 -13.91
N ALA A 75 1.11 -4.57 -15.24
CA ALA A 75 0.38 -5.48 -16.11
C ALA A 75 0.66 -6.95 -15.77
N GLY A 76 -0.37 -7.75 -15.75
CA GLY A 76 -0.27 -9.20 -15.46
C GLY A 76 -0.33 -9.57 -13.98
N LEU A 77 -0.15 -8.66 -13.02
CA LEU A 77 -0.26 -8.98 -11.60
C LEU A 77 -1.66 -9.49 -11.23
N ASN A 78 -2.71 -8.89 -11.78
CA ASN A 78 -4.09 -9.32 -11.57
C ASN A 78 -4.32 -10.77 -12.05
N GLU A 79 -3.74 -11.16 -13.17
CA GLU A 79 -3.84 -12.52 -13.67
C GLU A 79 -3.09 -13.50 -12.76
N GLN A 80 -1.90 -13.14 -12.30
CA GLN A 80 -1.17 -13.93 -11.30
C GLN A 80 -1.99 -14.10 -10.03
N MET A 81 -2.60 -13.03 -9.51
CA MET A 81 -3.45 -13.08 -8.33
C MET A 81 -4.63 -14.03 -8.52
N ARG A 82 -5.28 -14.01 -9.68
CA ARG A 82 -6.37 -14.96 -9.99
C ARG A 82 -5.89 -16.41 -10.00
N LYS A 83 -4.75 -16.67 -10.64
CA LYS A 83 -4.15 -18.01 -10.70
C LYS A 83 -3.73 -18.54 -9.33
N LEU A 84 -3.34 -17.64 -8.43
CA LEU A 84 -2.87 -17.98 -7.08
C LEU A 84 -3.99 -17.97 -6.02
N GLY A 85 -5.25 -17.83 -6.42
CA GLY A 85 -6.39 -17.90 -5.52
C GLY A 85 -6.79 -16.56 -4.89
N LEU A 86 -6.23 -15.43 -5.31
CA LEU A 86 -6.57 -14.09 -4.82
C LEU A 86 -7.57 -13.32 -5.69
N GLY A 87 -8.24 -14.01 -6.63
CA GLY A 87 -9.24 -13.36 -7.49
C GLY A 87 -10.39 -12.72 -6.72
N TYR A 88 -10.70 -13.20 -5.53
CA TYR A 88 -11.73 -12.61 -4.67
C TYR A 88 -11.37 -11.18 -4.20
N LEU A 89 -10.10 -10.84 -4.02
CA LEU A 89 -9.68 -9.48 -3.69
C LEU A 89 -10.05 -8.49 -4.81
N ILE A 90 -9.94 -8.95 -6.05
CA ILE A 90 -10.34 -8.14 -7.22
C ILE A 90 -11.86 -7.94 -7.23
N ARG A 91 -12.62 -9.00 -6.99
CA ARG A 91 -14.10 -8.94 -6.96
C ARG A 91 -14.63 -8.10 -5.79
N GLU A 92 -13.96 -8.14 -4.65
CA GLU A 92 -14.32 -7.33 -3.48
C GLU A 92 -13.92 -5.85 -3.59
N GLY A 93 -13.25 -5.48 -4.68
CA GLY A 93 -12.86 -4.10 -4.95
C GLY A 93 -11.58 -3.65 -4.22
N CYS A 94 -10.80 -4.59 -3.70
CA CYS A 94 -9.53 -4.28 -3.04
C CYS A 94 -8.42 -3.87 -4.02
N VAL A 95 -8.54 -4.23 -5.30
CA VAL A 95 -7.54 -3.89 -6.30
C VAL A 95 -8.00 -2.68 -7.10
N ARG A 96 -7.18 -1.62 -7.06
CA ARG A 96 -7.44 -0.36 -7.77
C ARG A 96 -6.24 -0.01 -8.64
N ARG A 97 -6.51 0.64 -9.76
CA ARG A 97 -5.46 0.99 -10.72
C ARG A 97 -4.45 1.97 -10.12
N THR A 98 -4.92 2.95 -9.36
CA THR A 98 -4.07 3.97 -8.75
C THR A 98 -4.41 4.18 -7.28
N THR A 99 -3.45 4.65 -6.52
CA THR A 99 -3.63 5.07 -5.12
C THR A 99 -4.69 6.17 -5.01
N HIS A 100 -4.74 7.09 -5.97
CA HIS A 100 -5.76 8.14 -6.02
C HIS A 100 -7.18 7.57 -6.08
N ILE A 101 -7.42 6.54 -6.88
CA ILE A 101 -8.74 5.89 -6.98
C ILE A 101 -9.11 5.23 -5.64
N ALA A 102 -8.18 4.56 -4.99
CA ALA A 102 -8.42 3.96 -3.67
C ALA A 102 -8.78 5.03 -2.62
N LEU A 103 -8.08 6.15 -2.61
CA LEU A 103 -8.38 7.28 -1.73
C LEU A 103 -9.76 7.87 -2.02
N LYS A 104 -10.11 8.01 -3.29
CA LYS A 104 -11.44 8.49 -3.71
C LYS A 104 -12.56 7.57 -3.24
N ASP A 105 -12.37 6.26 -3.30
CA ASP A 105 -13.33 5.27 -2.79
C ASP A 105 -13.57 5.41 -1.27
N MET A 106 -12.62 6.01 -0.56
CA MET A 106 -12.74 6.33 0.87
C MET A 106 -13.31 7.73 1.13
N GLY A 107 -13.69 8.47 0.09
CA GLY A 107 -14.21 9.83 0.20
C GLY A 107 -13.12 10.91 0.26
N ILE A 108 -11.87 10.57 0.02
CA ILE A 108 -10.74 11.51 -0.01
C ILE A 108 -10.54 11.98 -1.44
N ASN A 109 -11.22 13.05 -1.80
CA ASN A 109 -11.24 13.54 -3.18
C ASN A 109 -10.00 14.39 -3.55
N ARG A 110 -9.36 15.02 -2.58
CA ARG A 110 -8.17 15.83 -2.77
C ARG A 110 -7.19 15.58 -1.61
N PRO A 111 -6.36 14.53 -1.72
CA PRO A 111 -5.38 14.24 -0.67
C PRO A 111 -4.28 15.30 -0.55
N TYR A 112 -4.13 16.13 -1.60
CA TYR A 112 -3.21 17.25 -1.66
C TYR A 112 -3.95 18.49 -2.10
N PRO A 113 -3.64 19.67 -1.56
CA PRO A 113 -4.13 20.93 -2.09
C PRO A 113 -3.44 21.18 -3.45
N LEU A 114 -3.96 20.54 -4.51
CA LEU A 114 -3.62 20.93 -5.86
C LEU A 114 -4.32 22.25 -6.13
N GLU A 115 -3.61 23.36 -6.02
CA GLU A 115 -4.09 24.60 -6.60
C GLU A 115 -4.06 24.44 -8.12
N ASP A 116 -5.22 24.65 -8.73
CA ASP A 116 -5.37 24.62 -10.17
C ASP A 116 -4.36 25.61 -10.80
N GLY A 117 -3.41 25.09 -11.58
CA GLY A 117 -2.58 25.89 -12.47
C GLY A 117 -1.18 26.26 -12.00
N VAL A 118 -0.72 25.81 -10.85
CA VAL A 118 0.67 26.04 -10.42
C VAL A 118 1.44 24.73 -10.46
N ASP A 119 2.08 24.47 -11.58
CA ASP A 119 3.14 23.48 -11.68
C ASP A 119 4.38 24.04 -10.96
N ASN A 120 4.37 23.94 -9.64
CA ASN A 120 5.41 24.53 -8.82
C ASN A 120 6.40 23.46 -8.41
N GLU A 121 7.59 23.48 -9.00
CA GLU A 121 8.70 22.61 -8.65
C GLU A 121 9.02 22.67 -7.16
N GLU A 122 8.87 23.84 -6.53
CA GLU A 122 9.04 24.02 -5.09
C GLU A 122 8.03 23.20 -4.27
N ARG A 123 6.77 23.11 -4.72
CA ARG A 123 5.75 22.28 -4.07
C ARG A 123 5.97 20.79 -4.28
N ARG A 124 6.45 20.39 -5.46
CA ARG A 124 6.87 18.99 -5.68
C ARG A 124 7.99 18.62 -4.73
N GLN A 125 8.95 19.53 -4.54
CA GLN A 125 10.04 19.33 -3.61
C GLN A 125 9.55 19.30 -2.16
N GLU A 126 8.61 20.16 -1.79
CA GLU A 126 8.03 20.20 -0.43
C GLU A 126 7.23 18.92 -0.12
N VAL A 127 6.43 18.43 -1.07
CA VAL A 127 5.74 17.14 -0.97
C VAL A 127 6.74 15.99 -0.89
N TYR A 128 7.78 16.01 -1.70
CA TYR A 128 8.86 15.04 -1.67
C TYR A 128 9.58 15.05 -0.33
N ASP A 129 9.88 16.23 0.22
CA ASP A 129 10.55 16.40 1.51
C ASP A 129 9.64 15.97 2.68
N VAL A 130 8.34 16.21 2.60
CA VAL A 130 7.36 15.73 3.59
C VAL A 130 7.24 14.21 3.53
N LEU A 131 7.18 13.64 2.34
CA LEU A 131 7.19 12.20 2.14
C LEU A 131 8.47 11.57 2.68
N HIS A 132 9.63 12.20 2.45
CA HIS A 132 10.93 11.72 2.93
C HIS A 132 11.15 11.93 4.43
N ARG A 133 10.60 13.00 5.03
CA ARG A 133 10.65 13.22 6.50
C ARG A 133 9.74 12.26 7.25
N ASN A 134 8.65 11.83 6.64
CA ASN A 134 7.72 10.86 7.23
C ASN A 134 8.13 9.41 6.96
N THR A 135 9.04 9.16 6.04
CA THR A 135 9.78 7.91 5.95
C THR A 135 10.83 7.90 7.06
N GLN A 136 10.41 7.66 8.29
CA GLN A 136 11.38 7.25 9.30
C GLN A 136 12.06 6.00 8.76
N SER A 137 13.39 6.05 8.71
CA SER A 137 14.21 4.91 8.37
C SER A 137 13.79 3.74 9.27
N LEU A 138 13.06 2.79 8.71
CA LEU A 138 12.77 1.54 9.37
C LEU A 138 14.08 0.85 9.73
N PRO A 139 14.11 0.08 10.84
CA PRO A 139 15.35 -0.56 11.30
C PRO A 139 16.01 -1.35 10.18
N ASN A 140 17.33 -1.35 10.19
CA ASN A 140 18.21 -2.00 9.23
C ASN A 140 17.69 -3.35 8.72
N GLY A 141 17.22 -3.39 7.49
CA GLY A 141 16.68 -4.58 6.82
C GLY A 141 15.58 -4.30 5.81
N LEU A 142 14.96 -3.11 5.84
CA LEU A 142 13.81 -2.75 5.02
C LEU A 142 14.17 -1.81 3.86
N ARG A 143 15.26 -2.09 3.17
CA ARG A 143 15.73 -1.28 2.03
C ARG A 143 14.78 -1.26 0.83
N ASN A 144 13.73 -2.09 0.84
CA ASN A 144 12.79 -2.27 -0.27
C ASN A 144 11.35 -1.84 0.05
N ALA A 145 11.13 -1.15 1.17
CA ALA A 145 9.80 -0.70 1.57
C ALA A 145 9.79 0.78 1.95
N ASP A 146 8.78 1.48 1.49
CA ASP A 146 8.50 2.87 1.85
C ASP A 146 7.15 2.94 2.57
N ILE A 147 7.10 3.61 3.71
CA ILE A 147 5.89 3.84 4.49
C ILE A 147 5.56 5.32 4.47
N VAL A 148 4.35 5.65 4.06
CA VAL A 148 3.81 7.01 4.10
C VAL A 148 2.50 7.01 4.87
N TRP A 149 2.39 7.92 5.84
CA TRP A 149 1.15 8.17 6.54
C TRP A 149 0.44 9.37 5.94
N MET A 150 -0.83 9.17 5.59
CA MET A 150 -1.73 10.26 5.28
C MET A 150 -2.64 10.52 6.46
N ASN A 151 -2.52 11.71 7.03
CA ASN A 151 -3.47 12.20 8.02
C ASN A 151 -4.71 12.72 7.29
N ILE A 152 -5.83 12.19 7.64
CA ILE A 152 -7.12 12.62 7.11
C ILE A 152 -7.73 13.62 8.09
#